data_58ec3cf705cb73b8384a06d0164a882a
#
_entry.id   58ec3cf705cb73b8384a06d0164a882a
#
_cell.length_a   1.000
_cell.length_b   1.000
_cell.length_c   1.000
_cell.angle_alpha   90.00
_cell.angle_beta   90.00
_cell.angle_gamma   90.00
#
_symmetry.space_group_name_H-M   'P 1'
#
loop_
_entity.id
_entity.type
_entity.pdbx_description
1 polymer ?
#
loop_
_entity_poly.entity_id
_entity_poly.type
_entity_poly.pdbx_seq_one_letter_code
_entity_poly.pdbx_strand_id
1 'polypeptide(L)'
;MRYILAAALSIAAMPALSAPQCGERLNILAQLAGKYGESRRMMGLAANGAVIEMFANDETGTWTATVTGTDGNTCLVASGRAFEAMAAPAPGVDG
;
A
#
# COMPACT_ATOMS: atom_id res chain seq x y z
N MET A 1 1.03 9.78 43.44
CA MET A 1 1.14 10.04 42.98
C MET A 1 1.36 10.34 41.81
N ARG A 2 1.50 10.77 41.23
CA ARG A 2 1.70 11.14 40.16
C ARG A 2 2.23 10.37 39.24
N TYR A 3 2.84 9.86 39.15
CA TYR A 3 3.55 9.14 38.34
C TYR A 3 2.86 8.30 37.47
N ILE A 4 2.21 7.81 37.69
CA ILE A 4 1.53 6.90 37.04
C ILE A 4 1.23 7.10 35.71
N LEU A 5 0.96 8.08 35.40
CA LEU A 5 0.65 8.26 34.18
C LEU A 5 1.39 7.78 33.15
N ALA A 6 2.40 7.91 33.22
CA ALA A 6 3.24 7.55 32.18
C ALA A 6 2.84 6.36 31.47
N ALA A 7 2.57 5.54 32.12
CA ALA A 7 2.29 4.32 31.55
C ALA A 7 1.42 4.35 30.39
N ALA A 8 0.52 4.94 30.54
CA ALA A 8 -0.40 4.81 29.55
C ALA A 8 0.04 4.94 28.19
N LEU A 9 0.82 5.71 27.96
CA LEU A 9 1.14 5.88 26.71
C LEU A 9 1.61 4.87 25.95
N SER A 10 2.34 4.26 26.44
CA SER A 10 3.00 3.34 25.65
C SER A 10 2.14 2.62 24.75
N ILE A 11 1.19 2.32 25.06
CA ILE A 11 0.46 1.55 24.34
C ILE A 11 0.08 1.89 23.12
N ALA A 12 -0.25 2.86 23.03
CA ALA A 12 -0.75 3.18 21.86
C ALA A 12 -0.14 2.74 20.66
N ALA A 13 0.90 2.50 20.72
CA ALA A 13 1.50 2.21 19.55
C ALA A 13 1.13 1.16 18.68
N MET A 14 0.81 0.30 18.97
CA MET A 14 0.73 -0.75 18.22
C MET A 14 -0.11 -1.13 17.22
N PRO A 15 -0.90 -0.74 16.95
CA PRO A 15 -1.79 -1.16 16.00
C PRO A 15 -1.34 -1.55 14.69
N ALA A 16 -0.51 -0.99 14.32
CA ALA A 16 -0.10 -1.28 13.05
C ALA A 16 -0.07 -2.63 12.61
N LEU A 17 0.06 -3.49 13.42
CA LEU A 17 0.17 -4.72 13.01
C LEU A 17 -0.98 -5.46 12.69
N SER A 18 -1.97 -4.87 12.54
CA SER A 18 -3.12 -5.65 12.26
C SER A 18 -3.00 -6.45 10.99
N ALA A 19 -3.85 -7.30 10.80
CA ALA A 19 -3.88 -8.13 9.64
C ALA A 19 -4.04 -7.31 8.39
N PRO A 20 -3.54 -7.76 7.30
CA PRO A 20 -3.68 -7.03 6.06
C PRO A 20 -5.14 -6.88 5.68
N GLN A 21 -5.46 -5.81 5.01
CA GLN A 21 -6.81 -5.62 4.53
C GLN A 21 -6.92 -6.29 3.19
N CYS A 22 -7.87 -7.17 3.08
CA CYS A 22 -8.10 -7.92 1.85
C CYS A 22 -9.55 -7.82 1.41
N GLY A 23 -9.81 -8.07 0.17
CA GLY A 23 -11.16 -8.09 -0.36
C GLY A 23 -11.14 -8.35 -1.84
N GLU A 24 -12.31 -8.29 -2.46
CA GLU A 24 -12.40 -8.49 -3.87
C GLU A 24 -11.71 -7.34 -4.58
N ARG A 25 -11.01 -7.65 -5.65
CA ARG A 25 -10.16 -6.67 -6.29
C ARG A 25 -10.89 -5.39 -6.70
N LEU A 26 -12.05 -5.50 -7.33
CA LEU A 26 -12.73 -4.29 -7.77
C LEU A 26 -13.15 -3.40 -6.61
N ASN A 27 -13.50 -4.00 -5.48
CA ASN A 27 -13.86 -3.22 -4.32
C ASN A 27 -12.65 -2.50 -3.74
N ILE A 28 -11.52 -3.17 -3.71
CA ILE A 28 -10.30 -2.55 -3.21
C ILE A 28 -9.91 -1.39 -4.12
N LEU A 29 -9.93 -1.59 -5.43
CA LEU A 29 -9.57 -0.54 -6.35
C LEU A 29 -10.53 0.65 -6.24
N ALA A 30 -11.79 0.40 -6.06
CA ALA A 30 -12.76 1.47 -5.92
C ALA A 30 -12.47 2.32 -4.67
N GLN A 31 -12.04 1.67 -3.60
CA GLN A 31 -11.69 2.41 -2.39
C GLN A 31 -10.43 3.23 -2.59
N LEU A 32 -9.43 2.68 -3.25
CA LEU A 32 -8.21 3.44 -3.49
C LEU A 32 -8.50 4.65 -4.37
N ALA A 33 -9.31 4.49 -5.38
CA ALA A 33 -9.65 5.60 -6.25
C ALA A 33 -10.54 6.61 -5.54
N GLY A 34 -11.56 6.16 -4.84
CA GLY A 34 -12.53 7.06 -4.28
C GLY A 34 -12.09 7.74 -3.01
N LYS A 35 -11.41 6.99 -2.11
CA LYS A 35 -11.02 7.59 -0.89
C LYS A 35 -9.69 8.26 -0.96
N TYR A 36 -8.77 7.73 -1.73
CA TYR A 36 -7.41 8.24 -1.73
C TYR A 36 -7.00 8.85 -3.07
N GLY A 37 -7.86 8.80 -4.06
CA GLY A 37 -7.53 9.36 -5.36
C GLY A 37 -6.34 8.69 -6.03
N GLU A 38 -6.12 7.42 -5.72
CA GLU A 38 -4.97 6.71 -6.26
C GLU A 38 -5.32 5.97 -7.53
N SER A 39 -4.41 5.98 -8.47
CA SER A 39 -4.58 5.22 -9.72
C SER A 39 -3.37 4.32 -9.91
N ARG A 40 -3.56 3.28 -10.70
CA ARG A 40 -2.49 2.29 -10.86
C ARG A 40 -1.31 2.86 -11.61
N ARG A 41 -0.15 2.63 -11.06
CA ARG A 41 1.09 3.14 -11.63
C ARG A 41 2.01 2.01 -12.08
N MET A 42 1.81 0.82 -11.61
CA MET A 42 2.69 -0.27 -11.94
C MET A 42 1.96 -1.59 -11.74
N MET A 43 2.31 -2.60 -12.51
CA MET A 43 1.75 -3.93 -12.35
C MET A 43 2.81 -4.95 -12.74
N GLY A 44 2.88 -6.01 -12.01
CA GLY A 44 3.78 -7.10 -12.33
C GLY A 44 3.15 -8.44 -11.99
N LEU A 45 3.57 -9.50 -12.68
CA LEU A 45 3.06 -10.83 -12.44
C LEU A 45 4.13 -11.63 -11.73
N ALA A 46 3.81 -12.16 -10.59
CA ALA A 46 4.74 -12.97 -9.82
C ALA A 46 4.76 -14.40 -10.34
N ALA A 47 5.81 -15.11 -10.00
CA ALA A 47 5.99 -16.48 -10.50
C ALA A 47 4.86 -17.41 -10.09
N ASN A 48 4.23 -17.15 -8.97
CA ASN A 48 3.14 -18.01 -8.51
C ASN A 48 1.78 -17.62 -9.07
N GLY A 49 1.75 -16.69 -10.04
CA GLY A 49 0.51 -16.25 -10.64
C GLY A 49 -0.15 -15.09 -9.94
N ALA A 50 0.36 -14.62 -8.83
CA ALA A 50 -0.20 -13.46 -8.17
C ALA A 50 0.14 -12.20 -8.95
N VAL A 51 -0.71 -11.19 -8.84
CA VAL A 51 -0.50 -9.92 -9.52
C VAL A 51 -0.14 -8.88 -8.48
N ILE A 52 0.97 -8.20 -8.68
CA ILE A 52 1.40 -7.14 -7.79
C ILE A 52 1.10 -5.82 -8.46
N GLU A 53 0.45 -4.91 -7.75
CA GLU A 53 0.09 -3.62 -8.31
C GLU A 53 0.46 -2.52 -7.34
N MET A 54 0.80 -1.36 -7.86
CA MET A 54 1.04 -0.19 -7.03
C MET A 54 0.18 0.94 -7.54
N PHE A 55 -0.46 1.64 -6.62
CA PHE A 55 -1.34 2.75 -6.89
C PHE A 55 -0.82 3.99 -6.20
N ALA A 56 -1.04 5.15 -6.77
CA ALA A 56 -0.54 6.39 -6.16
C ALA A 56 -1.35 7.59 -6.59
N ASN A 57 -1.28 8.63 -5.76
CA ASN A 57 -1.89 9.90 -6.03
C ASN A 57 -0.75 10.92 -6.13
N ASP A 58 -0.54 11.51 -7.30
CA ASP A 58 0.56 12.44 -7.49
C ASP A 58 0.40 13.72 -6.68
N GLU A 59 -0.82 14.12 -6.40
CA GLU A 59 -1.01 15.37 -5.67
C GLU A 59 -0.76 15.23 -4.19
N THR A 60 -1.21 14.16 -3.60
CA THR A 60 -1.03 13.97 -2.17
C THR A 60 0.21 13.17 -1.83
N GLY A 61 0.70 12.41 -2.78
CA GLY A 61 1.86 11.54 -2.55
C GLY A 61 1.52 10.23 -1.87
N THR A 62 0.25 9.94 -1.64
CA THR A 62 -0.09 8.66 -1.00
C THR A 62 0.03 7.53 -2.00
N TRP A 63 0.40 6.36 -1.53
CA TRP A 63 0.53 5.19 -2.40
C TRP A 63 0.17 3.92 -1.65
N THR A 64 -0.20 2.91 -2.39
CA THR A 64 -0.59 1.61 -1.86
C THR A 64 -0.09 0.51 -2.79
N ALA A 65 0.46 -0.54 -2.21
CA ALA A 65 0.85 -1.71 -2.98
C ALA A 65 -0.07 -2.86 -2.62
N THR A 66 -0.50 -3.61 -3.61
CA THR A 66 -1.44 -4.70 -3.42
C THR A 66 -0.94 -5.98 -4.08
N VAL A 67 -1.40 -7.11 -3.57
CA VAL A 67 -1.14 -8.41 -4.16
C VAL A 67 -2.49 -9.08 -4.36
N THR A 68 -2.76 -9.54 -5.58
CA THR A 68 -3.98 -10.24 -5.89
C THR A 68 -3.65 -11.70 -6.21
N GLY A 69 -4.24 -12.61 -5.48
CA GLY A 69 -4.01 -14.03 -5.74
C GLY A 69 -4.80 -14.52 -6.93
N THR A 70 -4.57 -15.75 -7.32
CA THR A 70 -5.25 -16.32 -8.47
C THR A 70 -6.73 -16.49 -8.23
N ASP A 71 -7.16 -16.43 -6.98
CA ASP A 71 -8.58 -16.49 -6.66
C ASP A 71 -9.26 -15.12 -6.74
N GLY A 72 -8.53 -14.08 -7.09
CA GLY A 72 -9.11 -12.75 -7.19
C GLY A 72 -9.10 -11.95 -5.90
N ASN A 73 -8.66 -12.54 -4.81
CA ASN A 73 -8.64 -11.83 -3.54
C ASN A 73 -7.42 -10.91 -3.51
N THR A 74 -7.65 -9.65 -3.18
CA THR A 74 -6.61 -8.63 -3.19
C THR A 74 -6.33 -8.15 -1.77
N CYS A 75 -5.07 -8.10 -1.40
CA CYS A 75 -4.66 -7.62 -0.09
C CYS A 75 -3.72 -6.44 -0.22
N LEU A 76 -3.87 -5.47 0.67
CA LEU A 76 -2.94 -4.37 0.74
C LEU A 76 -1.74 -4.85 1.52
N VAL A 77 -0.59 -4.72 0.95
CA VAL A 77 0.63 -5.18 1.61
C VAL A 77 1.56 -4.06 2.04
N ALA A 78 1.36 -2.86 1.54
CA ALA A 78 2.16 -1.72 1.96
C ALA A 78 1.46 -0.45 1.55
N SER A 79 1.70 0.62 2.27
CA SER A 79 1.18 1.92 1.89
C SER A 79 2.04 2.99 2.55
N GLY A 80 1.95 4.19 2.05
CA GLY A 80 2.76 5.26 2.62
C GLY A 80 2.51 6.59 1.95
N ARG A 81 3.49 7.46 2.06
CA ARG A 81 3.41 8.80 1.51
C ARG A 81 4.66 9.08 0.70
N ALA A 82 4.73 10.26 0.19
CA ALA A 82 5.91 10.71 -0.54
C ALA A 82 6.23 9.88 -1.78
N PHE A 83 5.20 9.46 -2.46
CA PHE A 83 5.41 8.77 -3.72
C PHE A 83 6.04 9.73 -4.73
N GLU A 84 7.03 9.24 -5.46
CA GLU A 84 7.62 9.99 -6.53
C GLU A 84 7.73 9.12 -7.74
N ALA A 85 7.22 9.59 -8.87
CA ALA A 85 7.37 8.86 -10.11
C ALA A 85 8.79 9.08 -10.62
N MET A 86 9.44 8.06 -11.06
CA MET A 86 10.80 8.16 -11.53
C MET A 86 10.85 7.99 -13.03
N ALA A 87 11.76 8.71 -13.68
CA ALA A 87 11.93 8.54 -15.10
C ALA A 87 12.60 7.19 -15.34
N ALA A 88 12.29 6.56 -16.45
CA ALA A 88 12.91 5.32 -16.79
C ALA A 88 14.41 5.55 -17.03
N PRO A 89 15.27 4.67 -16.55
CA PRO A 89 16.70 4.86 -16.79
C PRO A 89 17.04 4.58 -18.25
N ALA A 90 18.15 5.13 -18.70
CA ALA A 90 18.59 4.86 -20.05
C ALA A 90 19.00 3.40 -20.17
N PRO A 91 18.89 2.82 -21.36
CA PRO A 91 19.28 1.44 -21.53
C PRO A 91 20.73 1.22 -21.13
N GLY A 92 20.97 0.17 -20.40
CA GLY A 92 22.32 -0.16 -19.98
C GLY A 92 22.77 0.52 -18.69
N VAL A 93 21.91 1.33 -18.09
CA VAL A 93 22.26 1.99 -16.84
C VAL A 93 21.48 1.33 -15.72
N ASP A 94 22.14 1.03 -14.62
CA ASP A 94 21.46 0.42 -13.51
C ASP A 94 20.56 1.41 -12.87
N GLY A 95 19.36 1.02 -12.62
CA GLY A 95 18.34 1.89 -12.10
C GLY A 95 18.32 2.12 -10.63
#